data_86a2b4dfca647448851253a9fa054cfc
#
_entry.id   86a2b4dfca647448851253a9fa054cfc
#
_cell.length_a   1.000
_cell.length_b   1.000
_cell.length_c   1.000
_cell.angle_alpha   90.00
_cell.angle_beta   90.00
_cell.angle_gamma   90.00
#
_symmetry.space_group_name_H-M   'P 1'
#
loop_
_entity.id
_entity.type
_entity.pdbx_description
1 polymer ?
#
loop_
_entity_poly.entity_id
_entity_poly.type
_entity_poly.pdbx_seq_one_letter_code
_entity_poly.pdbx_strand_id
1 'polypeptide(L)'
;MELNLATLPQNNAKVLLVDLENYPKQINELPKILNEYHLVVICYAQSNARIPIDWLMPLNDTINKAQLKIFRMTNNGKNAADFGISFYAGMLMSQLPEHAHFVIMSDDQDLDHVVNLLKSQQRSAERLGMRCEQKTVALPSTESAVPHQVKDMVAPLVKLYCAHLITYKNNRPSKHTTLINSIKSKLGEHKAHAEAVLQRLIKAQALQLHDTK
;
A
#
# COMPACT_ATOMS: atom_id res chain seq x y z
N MET A 1 5.63 19.62 19.71
CA MET A 1 5.45 18.65 20.80
C MET A 1 6.36 17.48 20.52
N GLU A 2 7.26 17.13 21.41
CA GLU A 2 8.15 15.99 21.27
C GLU A 2 7.43 14.71 21.66
N LEU A 3 7.77 13.59 21.01
CA LEU A 3 7.22 12.28 21.33
C LEU A 3 7.85 11.74 22.62
N ASN A 4 7.02 11.27 23.53
CA ASN A 4 7.52 10.58 24.72
C ASN A 4 7.77 9.09 24.42
N LEU A 5 9.03 8.76 24.18
CA LEU A 5 9.46 7.38 23.89
C LEU A 5 9.82 6.59 25.17
N ALA A 6 10.01 7.29 26.29
CA ALA A 6 10.51 6.66 27.53
C ALA A 6 9.50 5.68 28.17
N THR A 7 8.21 5.86 27.89
CA THR A 7 7.11 5.05 28.46
C THR A 7 6.64 3.93 27.52
N LEU A 8 7.34 3.73 26.41
CA LEU A 8 7.02 2.64 25.49
C LEU A 8 7.42 1.29 26.06
N PRO A 9 6.64 0.21 25.81
CA PRO A 9 7.02 -1.11 26.25
C PRO A 9 8.31 -1.54 25.54
N GLN A 10 9.25 -2.10 26.33
CA GLN A 10 10.53 -2.59 25.81
C GLN A 10 10.36 -3.77 24.84
N ASN A 11 9.31 -4.57 25.05
CA ASN A 11 8.95 -5.68 24.17
C ASN A 11 7.62 -5.37 23.48
N ASN A 12 7.56 -5.63 22.16
CA ASN A 12 6.36 -5.51 21.33
C ASN A 12 5.75 -4.10 21.22
N ALA A 13 6.56 -3.05 21.24
CA ALA A 13 6.06 -1.71 20.92
C ALA A 13 5.46 -1.69 19.51
N LYS A 14 4.20 -1.28 19.40
CA LYS A 14 3.50 -1.12 18.11
C LYS A 14 3.48 0.34 17.71
N VAL A 15 3.97 0.65 16.52
CA VAL A 15 4.04 2.00 15.96
C VAL A 15 3.13 2.07 14.75
N LEU A 16 2.28 3.08 14.70
CA LEU A 16 1.41 3.36 13.56
C LEU A 16 1.84 4.66 12.88
N LEU A 17 2.13 4.59 11.60
CA LEU A 17 2.39 5.73 10.72
C LEU A 17 1.21 5.88 9.77
N VAL A 18 0.47 6.99 9.84
CA VAL A 18 -0.76 7.22 9.08
C VAL A 18 -0.51 8.25 8.00
N ASP A 19 -0.74 7.85 6.76
CA ASP A 19 -0.94 8.76 5.64
C ASP A 19 -2.41 9.22 5.67
N LEU A 20 -2.65 10.43 6.18
CA LEU A 20 -4.01 10.92 6.37
C LEU A 20 -4.76 11.21 5.06
N GLU A 21 -4.05 11.36 3.94
CA GLU A 21 -4.63 11.65 2.63
C GLU A 21 -5.07 10.37 1.92
N ASN A 22 -4.31 9.30 2.11
CA ASN A 22 -4.49 8.01 1.44
C ASN A 22 -4.79 6.86 2.42
N TYR A 23 -5.30 7.15 3.64
CA TYR A 23 -5.67 6.05 4.54
C TYR A 23 -6.89 5.30 4.00
N PRO A 24 -6.97 3.99 4.22
CA PRO A 24 -8.05 3.16 3.69
C PRO A 24 -9.36 3.47 4.40
N LYS A 25 -10.25 4.19 3.71
CA LYS A 25 -11.55 4.66 4.24
C LYS A 25 -12.55 3.54 4.51
N GLN A 26 -12.31 2.34 3.96
CA GLN A 26 -13.19 1.18 4.13
C GLN A 26 -12.82 0.31 5.33
N ILE A 27 -11.76 0.64 6.08
CA ILE A 27 -11.44 -0.09 7.32
C ILE A 27 -12.37 0.39 8.43
N ASN A 28 -13.60 -0.15 8.46
CA ASN A 28 -14.60 0.15 9.50
C ASN A 28 -14.14 -0.27 10.91
N GLU A 29 -13.19 -1.19 10.99
CA GLU A 29 -12.64 -1.71 12.25
C GLU A 29 -11.46 -0.85 12.79
N LEU A 30 -10.99 0.14 12.03
CA LEU A 30 -9.83 0.93 12.41
C LEU A 30 -9.96 1.60 13.79
N PRO A 31 -11.08 2.23 14.15
CA PRO A 31 -11.22 2.79 15.50
C PRO A 31 -11.03 1.76 16.61
N LYS A 32 -11.38 0.50 16.36
CA LYS A 32 -11.26 -0.56 17.37
C LYS A 32 -9.81 -0.99 17.62
N ILE A 33 -8.94 -0.88 16.62
CA ILE A 33 -7.54 -1.29 16.72
C ILE A 33 -6.57 -0.15 17.05
N LEU A 34 -6.99 1.12 16.96
CA LEU A 34 -6.12 2.27 17.22
C LEU A 34 -5.53 2.27 18.63
N ASN A 35 -6.27 1.75 19.61
CA ASN A 35 -5.80 1.63 21.00
C ASN A 35 -4.72 0.54 21.19
N GLU A 36 -4.46 -0.29 20.19
CA GLU A 36 -3.38 -1.28 20.23
C GLU A 36 -2.00 -0.66 19.97
N TYR A 37 -1.97 0.55 19.41
CA TYR A 37 -0.72 1.22 19.06
C TYR A 37 -0.22 2.07 20.21
N HIS A 38 1.06 1.88 20.52
CA HIS A 38 1.74 2.60 21.60
C HIS A 38 2.29 3.95 21.14
N LEU A 39 2.50 4.13 19.86
CA LEU A 39 2.97 5.35 19.24
C LEU A 39 2.26 5.56 17.91
N VAL A 40 1.72 6.76 17.70
CA VAL A 40 1.01 7.10 16.46
C VAL A 40 1.59 8.38 15.87
N VAL A 41 1.96 8.32 14.58
CA VAL A 41 2.38 9.50 13.82
C VAL A 41 1.42 9.65 12.63
N ILE A 42 0.79 10.80 12.52
CA ILE A 42 -0.12 11.15 11.43
C ILE A 42 0.56 12.19 10.57
N CYS A 43 0.82 11.87 9.30
CA CYS A 43 1.40 12.77 8.32
C CYS A 43 0.34 13.24 7.32
N TYR A 44 0.40 14.52 6.94
CA TYR A 44 -0.46 15.10 5.92
C TYR A 44 0.21 16.32 5.26
N ALA A 45 -0.19 16.65 4.05
CA ALA A 45 0.29 17.81 3.29
C ALA A 45 -0.85 18.80 2.97
N GLN A 46 -2.04 18.29 2.68
CA GLN A 46 -3.17 19.11 2.25
C GLN A 46 -3.79 19.89 3.40
N SER A 47 -4.23 21.11 3.13
CA SER A 47 -4.80 21.99 4.16
C SER A 47 -6.20 21.59 4.63
N ASN A 48 -6.90 20.76 3.84
CA ASN A 48 -8.25 20.25 4.12
C ASN A 48 -8.27 18.84 4.73
N ALA A 49 -7.13 18.32 5.14
CA ALA A 49 -7.04 17.03 5.83
C ALA A 49 -7.92 17.01 7.08
N ARG A 50 -8.65 15.92 7.30
CA ARG A 50 -9.58 15.75 8.43
C ARG A 50 -9.33 14.42 9.10
N ILE A 51 -9.28 14.45 10.43
CA ILE A 51 -9.24 13.23 11.25
C ILE A 51 -10.69 12.85 11.56
N PRO A 52 -11.10 11.59 11.34
CA PRO A 52 -12.42 11.10 11.74
C PRO A 52 -12.59 11.25 13.26
N ILE A 53 -13.76 11.75 13.68
CA ILE A 53 -14.04 11.96 15.10
C ILE A 53 -13.97 10.67 15.93
N ASP A 54 -14.31 9.54 15.31
CA ASP A 54 -14.30 8.20 15.93
C ASP A 54 -12.89 7.74 16.34
N TRP A 55 -11.84 8.41 15.85
CA TRP A 55 -10.46 8.13 16.25
C TRP A 55 -10.08 8.76 17.59
N LEU A 56 -10.81 9.79 18.04
CA LEU A 56 -10.45 10.53 19.24
C LEU A 56 -10.48 9.66 20.49
N MET A 57 -11.51 8.84 20.66
CA MET A 57 -11.64 7.99 21.85
C MET A 57 -10.54 6.93 21.90
N PRO A 58 -10.29 6.11 20.85
CA PRO A 58 -9.20 5.13 20.90
C PRO A 58 -7.79 5.76 20.95
N LEU A 59 -7.61 6.99 20.47
CA LEU A 59 -6.32 7.70 20.59
C LEU A 59 -6.12 8.43 21.92
N ASN A 60 -7.11 8.46 22.80
CA ASN A 60 -7.04 9.22 24.06
C ASN A 60 -5.81 8.87 24.91
N ASP A 61 -5.48 7.59 25.03
CA ASP A 61 -4.31 7.14 25.80
C ASP A 61 -2.99 7.61 25.17
N THR A 62 -2.86 7.50 23.85
CA THR A 62 -1.69 7.98 23.10
C THR A 62 -1.52 9.49 23.20
N ILE A 63 -2.62 10.23 23.21
CA ILE A 63 -2.62 11.69 23.40
C ILE A 63 -2.12 12.02 24.82
N ASN A 64 -2.71 11.41 25.85
CA ASN A 64 -2.39 11.70 27.26
C ASN A 64 -0.93 11.32 27.61
N LYS A 65 -0.37 10.30 26.96
CA LYS A 65 1.02 9.87 27.16
C LYS A 65 2.01 10.65 26.29
N ALA A 66 1.57 11.65 25.51
CA ALA A 66 2.38 12.35 24.51
C ALA A 66 3.03 11.41 23.47
N GLN A 67 2.30 10.37 23.08
CA GLN A 67 2.69 9.36 22.10
C GLN A 67 1.97 9.53 20.75
N LEU A 68 1.22 10.63 20.57
CA LEU A 68 0.65 11.04 19.29
C LEU A 68 1.43 12.22 18.72
N LYS A 69 1.88 12.09 17.47
CA LYS A 69 2.45 13.18 16.66
C LYS A 69 1.59 13.42 15.44
N ILE A 70 1.11 14.64 15.27
CA ILE A 70 0.47 15.07 14.02
C ILE A 70 1.44 16.00 13.32
N PHE A 71 1.84 15.64 12.11
CA PHE A 71 2.86 16.35 11.34
C PHE A 71 2.30 16.82 10.00
N ARG A 72 2.30 18.13 9.81
CA ARG A 72 1.96 18.76 8.54
C ARG A 72 3.23 19.01 7.74
N MET A 73 3.26 18.56 6.49
CA MET A 73 4.33 18.89 5.57
C MET A 73 4.29 20.39 5.23
N THR A 74 5.46 21.02 5.17
CA THR A 74 5.57 22.46 4.92
C THR A 74 5.11 22.84 3.51
N ASN A 75 5.41 21.97 2.54
CA ASN A 75 5.06 22.18 1.14
C ASN A 75 4.03 21.12 0.70
N ASN A 76 3.00 21.58 0.01
CA ASN A 76 2.05 20.70 -0.65
C ASN A 76 2.68 20.22 -1.96
N GLY A 77 2.71 18.92 -2.17
CA GLY A 77 3.23 18.33 -3.39
C GLY A 77 2.78 16.87 -3.51
N LYS A 78 2.89 16.31 -4.70
CA LYS A 78 2.64 14.89 -4.88
C LYS A 78 3.58 14.11 -3.96
N ASN A 79 3.05 13.14 -3.23
CA ASN A 79 3.78 12.26 -2.30
C ASN A 79 4.43 13.01 -1.10
N ALA A 80 4.01 14.24 -0.79
CA ALA A 80 4.62 14.98 0.31
C ALA A 80 4.43 14.26 1.66
N ALA A 81 3.23 13.72 1.93
CA ALA A 81 2.97 12.94 3.14
C ALA A 81 3.84 11.68 3.22
N ASP A 82 4.13 11.03 2.09
CA ASP A 82 4.96 9.82 2.02
C ASP A 82 6.40 10.09 2.46
N PHE A 83 6.95 11.26 2.11
CA PHE A 83 8.26 11.70 2.62
C PHE A 83 8.23 11.89 4.14
N GLY A 84 7.15 12.45 4.68
CA GLY A 84 6.97 12.57 6.12
C GLY A 84 6.94 11.21 6.81
N ILE A 85 6.19 10.26 6.27
CA ILE A 85 6.13 8.88 6.75
C ILE A 85 7.51 8.22 6.68
N SER A 86 8.20 8.33 5.55
CA SER A 86 9.54 7.76 5.36
C SER A 86 10.55 8.32 6.37
N PHE A 87 10.51 9.64 6.60
CA PHE A 87 11.37 10.31 7.58
C PHE A 87 11.11 9.80 8.99
N TYR A 88 9.83 9.76 9.43
CA TYR A 88 9.47 9.27 10.76
C TYR A 88 9.73 7.79 10.92
N ALA A 89 9.52 6.98 9.90
CA ALA A 89 9.86 5.55 9.92
C ALA A 89 11.35 5.34 10.21
N GLY A 90 12.23 6.03 9.48
CA GLY A 90 13.68 5.95 9.67
C GLY A 90 14.14 6.51 11.03
N MET A 91 13.59 7.65 11.46
CA MET A 91 13.91 8.27 12.76
C MET A 91 13.50 7.36 13.92
N LEU A 92 12.27 6.84 13.91
CA LEU A 92 11.75 5.96 14.96
C LEU A 92 12.47 4.60 14.94
N MET A 93 12.84 4.10 13.77
CA MET A 93 13.63 2.88 13.65
C MET A 93 14.95 2.98 14.43
N SER A 94 15.60 4.14 14.43
CA SER A 94 16.87 4.34 15.15
C SER A 94 16.70 4.57 16.64
N GLN A 95 15.52 4.96 17.11
CA GLN A 95 15.26 5.33 18.51
C GLN A 95 14.51 4.25 19.29
N LEU A 96 13.83 3.35 18.61
CA LEU A 96 13.01 2.31 19.22
C LEU A 96 13.73 0.98 19.33
N PRO A 97 13.36 0.12 20.31
CA PRO A 97 13.90 -1.24 20.45
C PRO A 97 13.74 -2.05 19.14
N GLU A 98 14.63 -3.01 18.93
CA GLU A 98 14.63 -3.86 17.72
C GLU A 98 13.32 -4.60 17.49
N HIS A 99 12.62 -4.95 18.55
CA HIS A 99 11.34 -5.67 18.53
C HIS A 99 10.12 -4.77 18.25
N ALA A 100 10.31 -3.47 18.03
CA ALA A 100 9.22 -2.59 17.66
C ALA A 100 8.63 -2.99 16.31
N HIS A 101 7.30 -3.08 16.24
CA HIS A 101 6.55 -3.41 15.05
C HIS A 101 5.99 -2.15 14.40
N PHE A 102 6.30 -1.93 13.13
CA PHE A 102 5.87 -0.75 12.37
C PHE A 102 4.70 -1.09 11.47
N VAL A 103 3.65 -0.31 11.57
CA VAL A 103 2.49 -0.40 10.69
C VAL A 103 2.33 0.91 9.94
N ILE A 104 2.34 0.86 8.62
CA ILE A 104 2.10 2.01 7.75
C ILE A 104 0.68 1.92 7.22
N MET A 105 -0.15 2.91 7.51
CA MET A 105 -1.54 2.96 7.09
C MET A 105 -1.69 3.88 5.89
N SER A 106 -1.79 3.30 4.70
CA SER A 106 -2.01 4.00 3.44
C SER A 106 -2.47 3.05 2.35
N ASP A 107 -3.33 3.54 1.45
CA ASP A 107 -3.69 2.84 0.20
C ASP A 107 -2.62 3.03 -0.89
N ASP A 108 -1.63 3.93 -0.68
CA ASP A 108 -0.54 4.12 -1.63
C ASP A 108 0.46 2.96 -1.56
N GLN A 109 0.61 2.26 -2.68
CA GLN A 109 1.53 1.12 -2.81
C GLN A 109 3.01 1.53 -2.81
N ASP A 110 3.32 2.80 -3.11
CA ASP A 110 4.70 3.29 -3.10
C ASP A 110 5.30 3.21 -1.68
N LEU A 111 4.45 3.26 -0.63
CA LEU A 111 4.87 3.06 0.76
C LEU A 111 5.26 1.60 1.10
N ASP A 112 5.01 0.63 0.22
CA ASP A 112 5.58 -0.72 0.34
C ASP A 112 7.12 -0.69 0.26
N HIS A 113 7.71 0.32 -0.40
CA HIS A 113 9.16 0.52 -0.40
C HIS A 113 9.69 0.85 1.00
N VAL A 114 8.97 1.66 1.77
CA VAL A 114 9.34 1.99 3.16
C VAL A 114 9.25 0.75 4.04
N VAL A 115 8.20 -0.06 3.88
CA VAL A 115 8.07 -1.35 4.59
C VAL A 115 9.24 -2.27 4.27
N ASN A 116 9.62 -2.36 2.99
CA ASN A 116 10.75 -3.20 2.57
C ASN A 116 12.08 -2.69 3.11
N LEU A 117 12.29 -1.37 3.18
CA LEU A 117 13.46 -0.76 3.80
C LEU A 117 13.55 -1.08 5.30
N LEU A 118 12.44 -0.95 6.05
CA LEU A 118 12.38 -1.34 7.46
C LEU A 118 12.72 -2.82 7.65
N LYS A 119 12.17 -3.70 6.81
CA LYS A 119 12.47 -5.15 6.85
C LYS A 119 13.93 -5.45 6.52
N SER A 120 14.55 -4.72 5.59
CA SER A 120 15.98 -4.88 5.27
C SER A 120 16.89 -4.52 6.44
N GLN A 121 16.39 -3.67 7.36
CA GLN A 121 17.04 -3.32 8.63
C GLN A 121 16.58 -4.22 9.79
N GLN A 122 16.06 -5.41 9.47
CA GLN A 122 15.59 -6.42 10.44
C GLN A 122 14.43 -5.93 11.34
N ARG A 123 13.68 -4.92 10.89
CA ARG A 123 12.49 -4.44 11.61
C ARG A 123 11.25 -5.19 11.15
N SER A 124 10.38 -5.51 12.10
CA SER A 124 9.03 -6.00 11.78
C SER A 124 8.20 -4.83 11.24
N ALA A 125 7.71 -4.94 10.01
CA ALA A 125 6.94 -3.88 9.38
C ALA A 125 5.89 -4.44 8.41
N GLU A 126 4.73 -3.75 8.31
CA GLU A 126 3.68 -4.06 7.34
C GLU A 126 2.94 -2.80 6.92
N ARG A 127 2.22 -2.86 5.79
CA ARG A 127 1.31 -1.82 5.38
C ARG A 127 -0.14 -2.29 5.51
N LEU A 128 -0.96 -1.48 6.18
CA LEU A 128 -2.41 -1.58 6.19
C LEU A 128 -2.97 -0.67 5.09
N GLY A 129 -3.53 -1.25 4.07
CA GLY A 129 -4.19 -0.58 2.96
C GLY A 129 -5.10 -1.58 2.26
N MET A 130 -5.87 -1.15 1.27
CA MET A 130 -6.60 -2.08 0.43
C MET A 130 -5.61 -2.98 -0.29
N ARG A 131 -5.40 -4.18 0.22
CA ARG A 131 -4.75 -5.24 -0.54
C ARG A 131 -5.64 -5.58 -1.72
N CYS A 132 -5.20 -5.29 -2.95
CA CYS A 132 -5.43 -6.26 -3.99
C CYS A 132 -4.81 -7.56 -3.48
N GLU A 133 -5.64 -8.55 -3.12
CA GLU A 133 -5.18 -9.84 -2.61
C GLU A 133 -4.21 -10.48 -3.61
N GLN A 134 -2.93 -10.20 -3.45
CA GLN A 134 -1.91 -11.12 -3.89
C GLN A 134 -1.75 -12.12 -2.75
N LYS A 135 -2.43 -13.25 -2.88
CA LYS A 135 -2.13 -14.43 -2.07
C LYS A 135 -0.65 -14.76 -2.23
N THR A 136 0.15 -14.28 -1.30
CA THR A 136 1.46 -14.88 -1.05
C THR A 136 1.21 -16.25 -0.44
N VAL A 137 1.19 -17.25 -1.31
CA VAL A 137 1.32 -18.65 -0.89
C VAL A 137 2.71 -18.77 -0.28
N ALA A 138 2.76 -18.93 1.04
CA ALA A 138 3.96 -19.39 1.72
C ALA A 138 4.41 -20.70 1.07
N LEU A 139 5.64 -20.75 0.57
CA LEU A 139 6.27 -22.00 0.14
C LEU A 139 6.62 -22.83 1.37
N PRO A 140 6.18 -24.08 1.46
CA PRO A 140 6.92 -25.07 2.22
C PRO A 140 8.02 -25.63 1.31
N SER A 141 9.26 -25.53 1.79
CA SER A 141 10.39 -26.25 1.24
C SER A 141 10.18 -27.76 1.41
N THR A 142 10.08 -28.49 0.32
CA THR A 142 10.61 -29.86 0.16
C THR A 142 10.60 -30.29 -1.30
N GLU A 143 11.68 -30.86 -1.71
CA GLU A 143 11.99 -31.41 -3.03
C GLU A 143 11.07 -32.57 -3.44
N SER A 144 10.69 -32.64 -4.68
CA SER A 144 11.05 -33.69 -5.68
C SER A 144 10.08 -33.75 -6.86
N ALA A 145 10.73 -33.82 -8.05
CA ALA A 145 10.33 -34.51 -9.29
C ALA A 145 9.01 -34.23 -10.04
N VAL A 146 9.13 -33.49 -11.14
CA VAL A 146 8.58 -33.53 -12.54
C VAL A 146 7.33 -34.39 -12.86
N PRO A 147 6.33 -33.98 -13.73
CA PRO A 147 6.59 -33.49 -15.09
C PRO A 147 5.72 -32.27 -15.58
N HIS A 148 6.23 -31.66 -16.65
CA HIS A 148 5.67 -30.63 -17.52
C HIS A 148 4.14 -30.45 -17.57
N GLN A 149 3.67 -29.29 -17.06
CA GLN A 149 2.53 -28.59 -17.65
C GLN A 149 2.96 -27.14 -17.88
N VAL A 150 2.86 -26.71 -19.13
CA VAL A 150 3.10 -25.31 -19.56
C VAL A 150 2.13 -24.42 -18.81
N LYS A 151 2.60 -23.79 -17.75
CA LYS A 151 1.82 -22.85 -16.97
C LYS A 151 1.51 -21.64 -17.85
N ASP A 152 0.25 -21.48 -18.23
CA ASP A 152 -0.24 -20.36 -19.02
C ASP A 152 -0.03 -19.02 -18.26
N MET A 153 1.13 -18.40 -18.50
CA MET A 153 1.55 -17.15 -17.83
C MET A 153 0.68 -15.96 -18.22
N VAL A 154 -0.10 -16.05 -19.29
CA VAL A 154 -0.92 -14.94 -19.80
C VAL A 154 -2.25 -14.82 -19.06
N ALA A 155 -2.82 -15.90 -18.56
CA ALA A 155 -4.11 -15.89 -17.87
C ALA A 155 -4.15 -14.97 -16.62
N PRO A 156 -3.16 -14.99 -15.70
CA PRO A 156 -3.14 -14.07 -14.58
C PRO A 156 -2.95 -12.59 -15.01
N LEU A 157 -2.18 -12.33 -16.08
CA LEU A 157 -1.97 -11.00 -16.61
C LEU A 157 -3.24 -10.41 -17.24
N VAL A 158 -4.07 -11.24 -17.88
CA VAL A 158 -5.40 -10.84 -18.37
C VAL A 158 -6.31 -10.43 -17.22
N LYS A 159 -6.35 -11.21 -16.13
CA LYS A 159 -7.16 -10.87 -14.94
C LYS A 159 -6.71 -9.54 -14.31
N LEU A 160 -5.40 -9.32 -14.22
CA LEU A 160 -4.81 -8.07 -13.71
C LEU A 160 -5.28 -6.85 -14.53
N TYR A 161 -5.25 -6.96 -15.86
CA TYR A 161 -5.67 -5.85 -16.72
C TYR A 161 -7.19 -5.66 -16.76
N CYS A 162 -7.99 -6.73 -16.67
CA CYS A 162 -9.44 -6.62 -16.51
C CYS A 162 -9.83 -5.83 -15.26
N ALA A 163 -9.20 -6.11 -14.12
CA ALA A 163 -9.42 -5.36 -12.88
C ALA A 163 -9.09 -3.86 -13.06
N HIS A 164 -8.00 -3.55 -13.77
CA HIS A 164 -7.65 -2.18 -14.11
C HIS A 164 -8.72 -1.48 -14.98
N LEU A 165 -9.26 -2.15 -16.00
CA LEU A 165 -10.33 -1.60 -16.84
C LEU A 165 -11.64 -1.33 -16.07
N ILE A 166 -11.94 -2.13 -15.05
CA ILE A 166 -13.11 -1.93 -14.19
C ILE A 166 -12.94 -0.68 -13.34
N THR A 167 -11.75 -0.44 -12.83
CA THR A 167 -11.44 0.73 -11.99
C THR A 167 -11.55 2.05 -12.78
N TYR A 168 -11.18 2.05 -14.07
CA TYR A 168 -11.17 3.24 -14.94
C TYR A 168 -12.41 3.35 -15.84
N LYS A 169 -13.60 3.19 -15.28
CA LYS A 169 -14.90 3.14 -16.01
C LYS A 169 -15.08 4.19 -17.11
N ASN A 170 -14.65 5.44 -16.88
CA ASN A 170 -14.88 6.57 -17.78
C ASN A 170 -13.67 7.01 -18.62
N ASN A 171 -12.48 6.41 -18.41
CA ASN A 171 -11.23 6.83 -19.06
C ASN A 171 -10.53 5.66 -19.76
N ARG A 172 -11.31 4.81 -20.43
CA ARG A 172 -10.79 3.64 -21.16
C ARG A 172 -10.08 4.07 -22.43
N PRO A 173 -8.90 3.49 -22.76
CA PRO A 173 -8.23 3.76 -24.01
C PRO A 173 -9.10 3.31 -25.20
N SER A 174 -9.39 4.22 -26.15
CA SER A 174 -10.24 3.94 -27.31
C SER A 174 -9.46 3.57 -28.57
N LYS A 175 -8.14 3.89 -28.63
CA LYS A 175 -7.28 3.57 -29.78
C LYS A 175 -6.40 2.38 -29.47
N HIS A 176 -6.14 1.52 -30.46
CA HIS A 176 -5.29 0.35 -30.33
C HIS A 176 -3.91 0.65 -29.71
N THR A 177 -3.24 1.70 -30.20
CA THR A 177 -1.92 2.12 -29.71
C THR A 177 -1.95 2.57 -28.23
N THR A 178 -2.97 3.33 -27.83
CA THR A 178 -3.12 3.76 -26.43
C THR A 178 -3.50 2.59 -25.53
N LEU A 179 -4.27 1.63 -26.03
CA LEU A 179 -4.63 0.41 -25.31
C LEU A 179 -3.41 -0.48 -25.06
N ILE A 180 -2.58 -0.74 -26.07
CA ILE A 180 -1.32 -1.49 -25.88
C ILE A 180 -0.38 -0.79 -24.90
N ASN A 181 -0.25 0.53 -24.99
CA ASN A 181 0.59 1.28 -24.06
C ASN A 181 0.05 1.22 -22.62
N SER A 182 -1.26 1.27 -22.44
CA SER A 182 -1.92 1.09 -21.15
C SER A 182 -1.66 -0.31 -20.58
N ILE A 183 -1.76 -1.37 -21.41
CA ILE A 183 -1.44 -2.73 -21.02
C ILE A 183 0.03 -2.84 -20.61
N LYS A 184 0.97 -2.33 -21.43
CA LYS A 184 2.42 -2.35 -21.14
C LYS A 184 2.75 -1.64 -19.83
N SER A 185 2.14 -0.46 -19.59
CA SER A 185 2.33 0.29 -18.36
C SER A 185 1.85 -0.49 -17.14
N LYS A 186 0.71 -1.16 -17.23
CA LYS A 186 0.13 -1.93 -16.12
C LYS A 186 0.86 -3.24 -15.85
N LEU A 187 1.41 -3.87 -16.90
CA LEU A 187 2.14 -5.15 -16.77
C LEU A 187 3.59 -4.98 -16.26
N GLY A 188 4.14 -3.77 -16.27
CA GLY A 188 5.49 -3.50 -15.75
C GLY A 188 6.56 -4.41 -16.35
N GLU A 189 7.18 -5.27 -15.56
CA GLU A 189 8.22 -6.21 -16.00
C GLU A 189 7.70 -7.23 -17.05
N HIS A 190 6.41 -7.54 -17.02
CA HIS A 190 5.77 -8.47 -17.97
C HIS A 190 5.27 -7.81 -19.26
N LYS A 191 5.72 -6.58 -19.57
CA LYS A 191 5.31 -5.81 -20.77
C LYS A 191 5.51 -6.54 -22.10
N ALA A 192 6.41 -7.51 -22.16
CA ALA A 192 6.62 -8.37 -23.34
C ALA A 192 5.37 -9.20 -23.68
N HIS A 193 4.49 -9.50 -22.71
CA HIS A 193 3.26 -10.25 -22.90
C HIS A 193 2.04 -9.38 -23.26
N ALA A 194 2.21 -8.07 -23.46
CA ALA A 194 1.11 -7.13 -23.68
C ALA A 194 0.23 -7.48 -24.88
N GLU A 195 0.86 -7.91 -25.98
CA GLU A 195 0.16 -8.34 -27.18
C GLU A 195 -0.67 -9.61 -26.94
N ALA A 196 -0.10 -10.59 -26.25
CA ALA A 196 -0.78 -11.83 -25.91
C ALA A 196 -1.98 -11.58 -24.96
N VAL A 197 -1.86 -10.62 -24.03
CA VAL A 197 -2.95 -10.18 -23.16
C VAL A 197 -4.05 -9.50 -23.98
N LEU A 198 -3.70 -8.61 -24.91
CA LEU A 198 -4.66 -7.95 -25.80
C LEU A 198 -5.45 -8.95 -26.65
N GLN A 199 -4.76 -9.88 -27.29
CA GLN A 199 -5.39 -10.93 -28.12
C GLN A 199 -6.37 -11.78 -27.31
N ARG A 200 -6.03 -12.09 -26.07
CA ARG A 200 -6.90 -12.86 -25.16
C ARG A 200 -8.13 -12.08 -24.72
N LEU A 201 -8.00 -10.77 -24.49
CA LEU A 201 -9.12 -9.88 -24.16
C LEU A 201 -10.11 -9.75 -25.32
N ILE A 202 -9.59 -9.66 -26.55
CA ILE A 202 -10.41 -9.63 -27.77
C ILE A 202 -11.14 -10.99 -27.95
N LYS A 203 -10.41 -12.11 -27.81
CA LYS A 203 -10.99 -13.45 -27.92
C LYS A 203 -12.07 -13.72 -26.88
N ALA A 204 -11.91 -13.16 -25.68
CA ALA A 204 -12.89 -13.25 -24.58
C ALA A 204 -14.05 -12.25 -24.74
N GLN A 205 -14.13 -11.51 -25.84
CA GLN A 205 -15.12 -10.46 -26.11
C GLN A 205 -15.17 -9.36 -25.01
N ALA A 206 -14.13 -9.26 -24.21
CA ALA A 206 -14.00 -8.20 -23.19
C ALA A 206 -13.68 -6.82 -23.81
N LEU A 207 -13.17 -6.83 -25.06
CA LEU A 207 -12.86 -5.65 -25.86
C LEU A 207 -13.32 -5.89 -27.30
N GLN A 208 -13.96 -4.88 -27.89
CA GLN A 208 -14.30 -4.85 -29.31
C GLN A 208 -13.44 -3.80 -30.00
N LEU A 209 -12.72 -4.21 -31.05
CA LEU A 209 -12.02 -3.27 -31.92
C LEU A 209 -13.01 -2.78 -32.99
N HIS A 210 -13.28 -1.48 -32.98
CA HIS A 210 -14.00 -0.85 -34.09
C HIS A 210 -12.96 -0.27 -35.03
N ASP A 211 -12.89 -0.81 -36.25
CA ASP A 211 -12.12 -0.20 -37.33
C ASP A 211 -12.77 1.14 -37.70
N THR A 212 -12.17 2.23 -37.24
CA THR A 212 -12.48 3.55 -37.74
C THR A 212 -11.77 3.71 -39.09
N LYS A 213 -12.56 3.73 -40.17
CA LYS A 213 -12.11 4.17 -41.51
C LYS A 213 -11.59 5.60 -41.45
#